data_6f22ec8defcddc4c9c7f7e1eb2fa7153
#
_entry.id   6f22ec8defcddc4c9c7f7e1eb2fa7153
#
_cell.length_a   1.000
_cell.length_b   1.000
_cell.length_c   1.000
_cell.angle_alpha   90.00
_cell.angle_beta   90.00
_cell.angle_gamma   90.00
#
_symmetry.space_group_name_H-M   'P 1'
#
loop_
_entity.id
_entity.type
_entity.pdbx_description
1 polymer ?
#
loop_
_entity_poly.entity_id
_entity_poly.type
_entity_poly.pdbx_seq_one_letter_code
_entity_poly.pdbx_strand_id
1 'polypeptide(L)'
;PLAIVVDYARQGYYDEAQQEANRISSAIYQSHDDSGNSKFWNNSSTNLLNALIFSQLDLAARHETWERVTMNNIYRELTELGGQEIQFDDGSKTTKLSYYFKAMAQIKVKTPLQEMALEAFQQSNFAGDETAGNIYASMMEGIKIYQQRDIARLTSMNSLDFHDMAFPRRLRIGFPKQLALQTAQVTFANQQGELLESRAQMVDRLGFLTFPIKTTLPANYQLTIDFNHELTEPALRRYQYHYQGEIKEAKQSPLAATSFKRAGDLVLDHDNSVIMADEDLQSISFKYSEQPVAVFLGTPPHNPSYNQLVSFAIDQAFNQMYQMALDNEKKCYTRVHFIIDEGGNLPKIQNLDTKFTIGLGSELLFDWVLQNKGQLRINYSKEEAETIISNCGNTLYILSKDKETAQEISDEVGHTTVNVMGHQLQGNVADLNSLNSSLDAVPVISMEELLRLRVGEMVVIRSTARTDQKGRIIRANPIFDTGRTRMPARWQFLNQTFDDAATIFDIAVETPHKRLDLATLQYDYAGNEATSELQQMVKLVNETPTSSAPETPEPAITANEQLRKQLAQEQDWGALQKRLMACVDYQSPVYVEIRDLSVDEVPSYVLAHLTLYEKCVSRRAN
;
A
#
# COMPACT_ATOMS: atom_id res chain seq x y z
N PRO A 1 10.44 -2.50 -3.60
CA PRO A 1 9.71 -1.27 -3.26
C PRO A 1 8.62 -0.91 -4.27
N LEU A 2 8.82 -1.16 -5.58
CA LEU A 2 7.88 -0.75 -6.63
C LEU A 2 6.79 -1.78 -6.95
N ALA A 3 6.78 -2.94 -6.33
CA ALA A 3 5.86 -4.01 -6.66
C ALA A 3 4.38 -3.59 -6.65
N ILE A 4 3.99 -2.78 -5.65
CA ILE A 4 2.61 -2.28 -5.52
C ILE A 4 2.28 -1.30 -6.65
N VAL A 5 3.20 -0.38 -6.95
CA VAL A 5 3.04 0.59 -8.06
C VAL A 5 2.86 -0.14 -9.38
N VAL A 6 3.69 -1.17 -9.61
CA VAL A 6 3.61 -2.04 -10.79
C VAL A 6 2.27 -2.78 -10.84
N ASP A 7 1.84 -3.36 -9.72
CA ASP A 7 0.58 -4.10 -9.65
C ASP A 7 -0.63 -3.20 -9.94
N TYR A 8 -0.67 -1.99 -9.40
CA TYR A 8 -1.71 -1.01 -9.70
C TYR A 8 -1.66 -0.58 -11.18
N ALA A 9 -0.49 -0.21 -11.70
CA ALA A 9 -0.36 0.24 -13.08
C ALA A 9 -0.73 -0.87 -14.09
N ARG A 10 -0.28 -2.11 -13.84
CA ARG A 10 -0.61 -3.29 -14.66
C ARG A 10 -2.10 -3.56 -14.73
N GLN A 11 -2.84 -3.25 -13.67
CA GLN A 11 -4.29 -3.43 -13.58
C GLN A 11 -5.08 -2.22 -14.07
N GLY A 12 -4.40 -1.11 -14.43
CA GLY A 12 -5.02 0.13 -14.89
C GLY A 12 -5.44 1.09 -13.76
N TYR A 13 -5.05 0.83 -12.51
CA TYR A 13 -5.27 1.73 -11.36
C TYR A 13 -4.19 2.82 -11.33
N TYR A 14 -4.20 3.71 -12.32
CA TYR A 14 -3.14 4.71 -12.48
C TYR A 14 -3.11 5.74 -11.36
N ASP A 15 -4.27 6.13 -10.82
CA ASP A 15 -4.35 7.07 -9.70
C ASP A 15 -3.73 6.49 -8.43
N GLU A 16 -3.99 5.22 -8.14
CA GLU A 16 -3.42 4.49 -7.02
C GLU A 16 -1.92 4.25 -7.22
N ALA A 17 -1.51 3.94 -8.46
CA ALA A 17 -0.09 3.84 -8.80
C ALA A 17 0.64 5.16 -8.58
N GLN A 18 0.02 6.30 -8.91
CA GLN A 18 0.57 7.63 -8.68
C GLN A 18 0.70 7.95 -7.19
N GLN A 19 -0.34 7.68 -6.41
CA GLN A 19 -0.33 7.91 -4.96
C GLN A 19 0.79 7.08 -4.30
N GLU A 20 0.92 5.82 -4.70
CA GLU A 20 1.94 4.93 -4.15
C GLU A 20 3.36 5.33 -4.58
N ALA A 21 3.57 5.73 -5.84
CA ALA A 21 4.84 6.25 -6.32
C ALA A 21 5.23 7.53 -5.55
N ASN A 22 4.30 8.46 -5.38
CA ASN A 22 4.50 9.68 -4.59
C ASN A 22 4.89 9.35 -3.14
N ARG A 23 4.25 8.36 -2.53
CA ARG A 23 4.54 7.94 -1.15
C ARG A 23 5.95 7.38 -1.03
N ILE A 24 6.36 6.51 -1.95
CA ILE A 24 7.72 5.93 -1.98
C ILE A 24 8.76 7.03 -2.17
N SER A 25 8.55 7.90 -3.16
CA SER A 25 9.49 8.97 -3.48
C SER A 25 9.62 9.98 -2.34
N SER A 26 8.51 10.36 -1.73
CA SER A 26 8.50 11.23 -0.55
C SER A 26 9.23 10.60 0.63
N ALA A 27 9.06 9.30 0.86
CA ALA A 27 9.74 8.59 1.95
C ALA A 27 11.26 8.55 1.77
N ILE A 28 11.76 8.63 0.54
CA ILE A 28 13.20 8.68 0.26
C ILE A 28 13.78 10.07 0.52
N TYR A 29 13.05 11.14 0.12
CA TYR A 29 13.60 12.50 0.08
C TYR A 29 13.08 13.45 1.15
N GLN A 30 12.01 13.13 1.89
CA GLN A 30 11.57 13.98 2.99
C GLN A 30 12.54 13.85 4.19
N SER A 31 13.30 14.91 4.40
CA SER A 31 14.11 15.11 5.61
C SER A 31 13.37 16.01 6.61
N HIS A 32 13.78 15.96 7.88
CA HIS A 32 13.26 16.85 8.93
C HIS A 32 13.62 18.33 8.76
N ASP A 33 14.53 18.63 7.82
CA ASP A 33 15.00 20.00 7.60
C ASP A 33 14.05 20.71 6.63
N ASP A 34 13.07 21.44 7.19
CA ASP A 34 12.09 22.28 6.49
C ASP A 34 12.67 23.65 6.05
N SER A 35 14.00 23.82 6.01
CA SER A 35 14.59 25.02 5.46
C SER A 35 14.19 25.17 3.98
N GLY A 36 13.85 26.38 3.55
CA GLY A 36 13.28 26.62 2.22
C GLY A 36 14.10 26.05 1.06
N ASN A 37 15.44 25.99 1.19
CA ASN A 37 16.32 25.37 0.19
C ASN A 37 16.23 23.84 0.21
N SER A 38 16.25 23.19 1.37
CA SER A 38 16.14 21.73 1.48
C SER A 38 14.81 21.22 0.92
N LYS A 39 13.72 21.94 1.18
CA LYS A 39 12.38 21.61 0.66
C LYS A 39 12.32 21.66 -0.86
N PHE A 40 12.97 22.63 -1.49
CA PHE A 40 13.04 22.70 -2.95
C PHE A 40 13.75 21.48 -3.55
N TRP A 41 14.92 21.11 -3.03
CA TRP A 41 15.69 19.97 -3.51
C TRP A 41 14.96 18.64 -3.30
N ASN A 42 14.35 18.46 -2.13
CA ASN A 42 13.58 17.28 -1.80
C ASN A 42 12.36 17.13 -2.74
N ASN A 43 11.60 18.19 -2.96
CA ASN A 43 10.44 18.15 -3.86
C ASN A 43 10.86 17.88 -5.31
N SER A 44 11.93 18.52 -5.80
CA SER A 44 12.43 18.31 -7.16
C SER A 44 12.93 16.89 -7.38
N SER A 45 13.66 16.32 -6.38
CA SER A 45 14.12 14.93 -6.43
C SER A 45 12.96 13.94 -6.36
N THR A 46 11.94 14.22 -5.55
CA THR A 46 10.70 13.42 -5.47
C THR A 46 9.99 13.39 -6.83
N ASN A 47 9.81 14.56 -7.45
CA ASN A 47 9.14 14.65 -8.75
C ASN A 47 9.95 13.98 -9.85
N LEU A 48 11.28 14.11 -9.84
CA LEU A 48 12.13 13.42 -10.82
C LEU A 48 12.07 11.88 -10.64
N LEU A 49 12.08 11.39 -9.42
CA LEU A 49 11.92 9.95 -9.18
C LEU A 49 10.56 9.44 -9.68
N ASN A 50 9.50 10.18 -9.44
CA ASN A 50 8.18 9.85 -9.97
C ASN A 50 8.16 9.82 -11.50
N ALA A 51 8.80 10.82 -12.16
CA ALA A 51 8.91 10.85 -13.61
C ALA A 51 9.57 9.59 -14.17
N LEU A 52 10.66 9.13 -13.53
CA LEU A 52 11.36 7.92 -13.95
C LEU A 52 10.56 6.64 -13.64
N ILE A 53 9.83 6.59 -12.52
CA ILE A 53 8.92 5.48 -12.22
C ILE A 53 7.86 5.36 -13.31
N PHE A 54 7.18 6.44 -13.66
CA PHE A 54 6.11 6.42 -14.66
C PHE A 54 6.64 6.16 -16.07
N SER A 55 7.84 6.66 -16.42
CA SER A 55 8.48 6.34 -17.71
C SER A 55 8.78 4.85 -17.85
N GLN A 56 9.27 4.21 -16.78
CA GLN A 56 9.51 2.76 -16.78
C GLN A 56 8.22 1.94 -16.81
N LEU A 57 7.17 2.41 -16.13
CA LEU A 57 5.86 1.77 -16.20
C LEU A 57 5.27 1.84 -17.61
N ASP A 58 5.40 2.97 -18.31
CA ASP A 58 4.97 3.10 -19.71
C ASP A 58 5.77 2.17 -20.62
N LEU A 59 7.08 2.12 -20.44
CA LEU A 59 7.94 1.20 -21.20
C LEU A 59 7.54 -0.27 -20.95
N ALA A 60 7.32 -0.64 -19.70
CA ALA A 60 6.90 -1.98 -19.31
C ALA A 60 5.51 -2.33 -19.86
N ALA A 61 4.57 -1.39 -19.85
CA ALA A 61 3.22 -1.58 -20.40
C ALA A 61 3.22 -1.83 -21.92
N ARG A 62 4.13 -1.16 -22.65
CA ARG A 62 4.26 -1.34 -24.10
C ARG A 62 4.91 -2.65 -24.50
N HIS A 63 5.80 -3.19 -23.66
CA HIS A 63 6.59 -4.40 -23.97
C HIS A 63 6.21 -5.62 -23.14
N GLU A 64 5.22 -5.52 -22.26
CA GLU A 64 4.84 -6.56 -21.29
C GLU A 64 6.00 -7.01 -20.39
N THR A 65 6.92 -6.09 -20.05
CA THR A 65 8.15 -6.34 -19.27
C THR A 65 8.08 -5.79 -17.85
N TRP A 66 6.96 -6.03 -17.17
CA TRP A 66 6.66 -5.49 -15.84
C TRP A 66 7.71 -5.86 -14.76
N GLU A 67 8.37 -7.00 -14.91
CA GLU A 67 9.45 -7.47 -14.03
C GLU A 67 10.71 -6.59 -14.11
N ARG A 68 10.85 -5.77 -15.15
CA ARG A 68 11.98 -4.85 -15.33
C ARG A 68 11.79 -3.51 -14.63
N VAL A 69 10.59 -3.19 -14.13
CA VAL A 69 10.35 -1.98 -13.35
C VAL A 69 10.93 -2.13 -11.95
N THR A 70 12.16 -1.68 -11.78
CA THR A 70 12.93 -1.86 -10.54
C THR A 70 13.67 -0.59 -10.16
N MET A 71 13.92 -0.39 -8.87
CA MET A 71 14.73 0.74 -8.41
C MET A 71 16.16 0.72 -8.96
N ASN A 72 16.70 -0.46 -9.27
CA ASN A 72 17.99 -0.58 -9.93
C ASN A 72 17.96 -0.02 -11.35
N ASN A 73 16.91 -0.31 -12.13
CA ASN A 73 16.76 0.25 -13.47
C ASN A 73 16.53 1.77 -13.44
N ILE A 74 15.78 2.28 -12.45
CA ILE A 74 15.62 3.74 -12.27
C ILE A 74 16.97 4.40 -11.99
N TYR A 75 17.79 3.81 -11.09
CA TYR A 75 19.14 4.31 -10.85
C TYR A 75 19.98 4.31 -12.13
N ARG A 76 19.92 3.26 -12.94
CA ARG A 76 20.63 3.17 -14.22
C ARG A 76 20.12 4.17 -15.24
N GLU A 77 18.81 4.33 -15.37
CA GLU A 77 18.20 5.34 -16.25
C GLU A 77 18.72 6.73 -15.93
N LEU A 78 18.72 7.11 -14.65
CA LEU A 78 19.24 8.40 -14.22
C LEU A 78 20.75 8.55 -14.54
N THR A 79 21.56 7.52 -14.29
CA THR A 79 23.01 7.60 -14.50
C THR A 79 23.41 7.51 -15.97
N GLU A 80 22.76 6.66 -16.74
CA GLU A 80 23.09 6.42 -18.15
C GLU A 80 22.48 7.50 -19.08
N LEU A 81 21.28 8.00 -18.79
CA LEU A 81 20.66 9.07 -19.59
C LEU A 81 20.93 10.47 -19.03
N GLY A 82 20.94 10.64 -17.71
CA GLY A 82 21.20 11.94 -17.07
C GLY A 82 22.66 12.37 -17.12
N GLY A 83 23.60 11.41 -17.14
CA GLY A 83 25.04 11.65 -17.20
C GLY A 83 25.63 11.85 -18.61
N GLN A 84 24.83 11.64 -19.67
CA GLN A 84 25.29 11.75 -21.05
C GLN A 84 24.67 12.96 -21.75
N GLU A 85 25.53 13.79 -22.38
CA GLU A 85 25.09 14.96 -23.15
C GLU A 85 24.94 14.60 -24.62
N ILE A 86 23.93 15.19 -25.26
CA ILE A 86 23.76 15.24 -26.72
C ILE A 86 24.09 16.65 -27.17
N GLN A 87 24.93 16.76 -28.18
CA GLN A 87 25.23 18.03 -28.85
C GLN A 87 24.51 18.03 -30.19
N PHE A 88 23.73 19.08 -30.45
CA PHE A 88 23.04 19.30 -31.73
C PHE A 88 23.91 20.10 -32.71
N ASP A 89 23.53 20.08 -33.98
CA ASP A 89 24.24 20.77 -35.05
C ASP A 89 24.28 22.30 -34.87
N ASP A 90 23.33 22.87 -34.11
CA ASP A 90 23.29 24.29 -33.74
C ASP A 90 24.21 24.67 -32.57
N GLY A 91 24.97 23.67 -32.03
CA GLY A 91 25.86 23.82 -30.90
C GLY A 91 25.18 23.77 -29.53
N SER A 92 23.87 23.66 -29.46
CA SER A 92 23.14 23.47 -28.20
C SER A 92 23.41 22.07 -27.59
N LYS A 93 23.42 21.99 -26.26
CA LYS A 93 23.63 20.77 -25.54
C LYS A 93 22.44 20.45 -24.63
N THR A 94 22.10 19.21 -24.50
CA THR A 94 21.09 18.74 -23.53
C THR A 94 21.48 17.33 -23.03
N THR A 95 20.99 16.92 -21.86
CA THR A 95 21.18 15.53 -21.41
C THR A 95 20.28 14.59 -22.22
N LYS A 96 20.70 13.34 -22.38
CA LYS A 96 19.86 12.31 -23.01
C LYS A 96 18.52 12.16 -22.28
N LEU A 97 18.49 12.32 -20.96
CA LEU A 97 17.27 12.26 -20.15
C LEU A 97 16.31 13.40 -20.52
N SER A 98 16.80 14.63 -20.57
CA SER A 98 15.97 15.77 -21.00
C SER A 98 15.45 15.60 -22.43
N TYR A 99 16.29 15.06 -23.32
CA TYR A 99 15.89 14.75 -24.69
C TYR A 99 14.80 13.67 -24.74
N TYR A 100 14.92 12.64 -23.93
CA TYR A 100 13.93 11.57 -23.81
C TYR A 100 12.54 12.12 -23.45
N PHE A 101 12.46 12.97 -22.42
CA PHE A 101 11.18 13.59 -22.03
C PHE A 101 10.68 14.61 -23.05
N LYS A 102 11.58 15.35 -23.73
CA LYS A 102 11.20 16.23 -24.86
C LYS A 102 10.59 15.44 -26.02
N ALA A 103 11.16 14.27 -26.36
CA ALA A 103 10.61 13.38 -27.38
C ALA A 103 9.24 12.83 -26.97
N MET A 104 9.09 12.38 -25.72
CA MET A 104 7.80 11.93 -25.17
C MET A 104 6.73 13.03 -25.24
N ALA A 105 7.11 14.29 -24.99
CA ALA A 105 6.19 15.42 -25.07
C ALA A 105 5.62 15.66 -26.49
N GLN A 106 6.34 15.23 -27.55
CA GLN A 106 5.92 15.38 -28.96
C GLN A 106 4.90 14.33 -29.39
N ILE A 107 4.68 13.26 -28.61
CA ILE A 107 3.68 12.25 -28.91
C ILE A 107 2.28 12.89 -28.90
N LYS A 108 1.52 12.72 -29.99
CA LYS A 108 0.20 13.36 -30.15
C LYS A 108 -0.86 12.76 -29.22
N VAL A 109 -0.89 11.46 -29.11
CA VAL A 109 -1.82 10.72 -28.22
C VAL A 109 -1.00 9.99 -27.18
N LYS A 110 -1.01 10.52 -25.98
CA LYS A 110 -0.22 10.00 -24.87
C LYS A 110 -1.02 8.95 -24.07
N THR A 111 -0.30 7.98 -23.51
CA THR A 111 -0.87 7.12 -22.49
C THR A 111 -0.98 7.89 -21.17
N PRO A 112 -1.87 7.49 -20.23
CA PRO A 112 -1.93 8.11 -18.91
C PRO A 112 -0.56 8.09 -18.19
N LEU A 113 0.22 7.02 -18.35
CA LEU A 113 1.56 6.90 -17.75
C LEU A 113 2.55 7.90 -18.35
N GLN A 114 2.48 8.17 -19.67
CA GLN A 114 3.30 9.20 -20.33
C GLN A 114 2.91 10.60 -19.86
N GLU A 115 1.62 10.89 -19.69
CA GLU A 115 1.16 12.17 -19.15
C GLU A 115 1.70 12.39 -17.74
N MET A 116 1.53 11.40 -16.86
CA MET A 116 2.04 11.45 -15.47
C MET A 116 3.57 11.61 -15.42
N ALA A 117 4.31 10.91 -16.30
CA ALA A 117 5.75 11.01 -16.39
C ALA A 117 6.20 12.43 -16.81
N LEU A 118 5.53 13.01 -17.80
CA LEU A 118 5.82 14.36 -18.28
C LEU A 118 5.49 15.44 -17.25
N GLU A 119 4.34 15.35 -16.58
CA GLU A 119 3.94 16.28 -15.52
C GLU A 119 4.95 16.25 -14.36
N ALA A 120 5.33 15.07 -13.91
CA ALA A 120 6.31 14.92 -12.85
C ALA A 120 7.69 15.45 -13.26
N PHE A 121 8.13 15.19 -14.51
CA PHE A 121 9.38 15.71 -15.04
C PHE A 121 9.38 17.24 -15.15
N GLN A 122 8.30 17.84 -15.63
CA GLN A 122 8.15 19.29 -15.69
C GLN A 122 8.21 19.91 -14.30
N GLN A 123 7.56 19.31 -13.31
CA GLN A 123 7.60 19.76 -11.92
C GLN A 123 8.98 19.61 -11.27
N SER A 124 9.83 18.74 -11.77
CA SER A 124 11.22 18.59 -11.27
C SER A 124 12.16 19.66 -11.85
N ASN A 125 11.89 20.20 -13.03
CA ASN A 125 12.83 20.97 -13.84
C ASN A 125 12.42 22.45 -14.03
N PHE A 126 11.89 23.10 -12.99
CA PHE A 126 11.53 24.53 -13.02
C PHE A 126 12.71 25.51 -13.07
N ALA A 127 13.94 25.04 -12.91
CA ALA A 127 15.16 25.85 -12.89
C ALA A 127 16.09 25.40 -14.02
N GLY A 128 16.82 26.35 -14.63
CA GLY A 128 17.67 26.10 -15.80
C GLY A 128 18.73 25.00 -15.63
N ASP A 129 19.44 24.70 -16.69
CA ASP A 129 20.34 23.54 -16.84
C ASP A 129 21.37 23.34 -15.71
N GLU A 130 21.86 24.42 -15.09
CA GLU A 130 22.81 24.35 -13.96
C GLU A 130 22.15 23.75 -12.70
N THR A 131 20.87 24.00 -12.50
CA THR A 131 20.10 23.47 -11.37
C THR A 131 19.71 22.00 -11.59
N ALA A 132 19.50 21.58 -12.84
CA ALA A 132 19.15 20.21 -13.19
C ALA A 132 20.24 19.21 -12.74
N GLY A 133 21.52 19.54 -12.94
CA GLY A 133 22.64 18.72 -12.48
C GLY A 133 22.65 18.48 -10.97
N ASN A 134 22.31 19.50 -10.19
CA ASN A 134 22.23 19.39 -8.72
C ASN A 134 21.02 18.54 -8.29
N ILE A 135 19.89 18.63 -8.99
CA ILE A 135 18.70 17.78 -8.74
C ILE A 135 19.03 16.31 -9.03
N TYR A 136 19.73 16.04 -10.15
CA TYR A 136 20.18 14.69 -10.49
C TYR A 136 21.12 14.12 -9.41
N ALA A 137 22.09 14.91 -8.93
CA ALA A 137 23.00 14.51 -7.88
C ALA A 137 22.25 14.22 -6.55
N SER A 138 21.33 15.07 -6.17
CA SER A 138 20.49 14.90 -4.98
C SER A 138 19.62 13.65 -5.08
N MET A 139 18.98 13.46 -6.24
CA MET A 139 18.18 12.26 -6.48
C MET A 139 19.05 10.99 -6.43
N MET A 140 20.20 11.02 -7.07
CA MET A 140 21.13 9.88 -7.12
C MET A 140 21.57 9.44 -5.73
N GLU A 141 21.85 10.39 -4.82
CA GLU A 141 22.25 10.07 -3.45
C GLU A 141 21.14 9.32 -2.69
N GLY A 142 19.87 9.71 -2.86
CA GLY A 142 18.73 9.07 -2.20
C GLY A 142 18.50 7.61 -2.65
N ILE A 143 18.79 7.28 -3.91
CA ILE A 143 18.56 5.94 -4.46
C ILE A 143 19.85 5.13 -4.68
N LYS A 144 21.00 5.63 -4.25
CA LYS A 144 22.33 5.01 -4.43
C LYS A 144 22.42 3.59 -3.88
N ILE A 145 21.70 3.28 -2.83
CA ILE A 145 21.70 1.94 -2.22
C ILE A 145 21.27 0.86 -3.24
N TYR A 146 20.39 1.17 -4.17
CA TYR A 146 19.88 0.23 -5.18
C TYR A 146 20.88 -0.08 -6.30
N GLN A 147 22.05 0.58 -6.32
CA GLN A 147 23.18 0.23 -7.17
C GLN A 147 23.90 -1.04 -6.67
N GLN A 148 23.86 -1.31 -5.36
CA GLN A 148 24.53 -2.47 -4.77
C GLN A 148 23.85 -3.76 -5.28
N ARG A 149 24.66 -4.70 -5.77
CA ARG A 149 24.13 -5.90 -6.46
C ARG A 149 23.26 -6.79 -5.59
N ASP A 150 23.56 -6.89 -4.30
CA ASP A 150 22.80 -7.64 -3.31
C ASP A 150 21.43 -6.98 -3.07
N ILE A 151 21.40 -5.66 -2.90
CA ILE A 151 20.16 -4.88 -2.76
C ILE A 151 19.35 -4.92 -4.06
N ALA A 152 19.99 -4.76 -5.21
CA ALA A 152 19.33 -4.88 -6.50
C ALA A 152 18.63 -6.23 -6.65
N ARG A 153 19.30 -7.35 -6.31
CA ARG A 153 18.67 -8.68 -6.32
C ARG A 153 17.53 -8.79 -5.34
N LEU A 154 17.71 -8.31 -4.10
CA LEU A 154 16.68 -8.37 -3.05
C LEU A 154 15.42 -7.60 -3.44
N THR A 155 15.58 -6.47 -4.13
CA THR A 155 14.48 -5.53 -4.41
C THR A 155 13.91 -5.64 -5.83
N SER A 156 14.47 -6.48 -6.70
CA SER A 156 14.02 -6.64 -8.09
C SER A 156 12.92 -7.69 -8.29
N MET A 157 12.60 -8.46 -7.25
CA MET A 157 11.51 -9.44 -7.30
C MET A 157 10.58 -9.24 -6.12
N ASN A 158 9.28 -9.45 -6.35
CA ASN A 158 8.30 -9.53 -5.28
C ASN A 158 8.09 -11.00 -4.88
N SER A 159 8.61 -11.40 -3.73
CA SER A 159 8.43 -12.74 -3.16
C SER A 159 7.57 -12.76 -1.90
N LEU A 160 7.13 -11.60 -1.42
CA LEU A 160 6.37 -11.43 -0.20
C LEU A 160 5.12 -10.60 -0.46
N ASP A 161 3.97 -11.21 -0.28
CA ASP A 161 2.67 -10.52 -0.31
C ASP A 161 2.26 -10.17 1.13
N PHE A 162 2.31 -8.91 1.49
CA PHE A 162 2.00 -8.45 2.84
C PHE A 162 0.54 -8.71 3.25
N HIS A 163 -0.37 -8.83 2.28
CA HIS A 163 -1.75 -9.20 2.58
C HIS A 163 -1.86 -10.57 3.24
N ASP A 164 -0.91 -11.48 2.99
CA ASP A 164 -0.92 -12.83 3.56
C ASP A 164 -0.86 -12.84 5.10
N MET A 165 -0.32 -11.78 5.72
CA MET A 165 -0.28 -11.64 7.18
C MET A 165 -1.66 -11.34 7.78
N ALA A 166 -2.41 -10.45 7.15
CA ALA A 166 -3.71 -9.98 7.65
C ALA A 166 -4.89 -10.74 7.03
N PHE A 167 -4.75 -11.17 5.78
CA PHE A 167 -5.78 -11.82 4.97
C PHE A 167 -5.23 -13.06 4.27
N PRO A 168 -4.89 -14.10 5.02
CA PRO A 168 -4.24 -15.30 4.47
C PRO A 168 -5.16 -16.10 3.54
N ARG A 169 -6.46 -15.79 3.54
CA ARG A 169 -7.48 -16.44 2.72
C ARG A 169 -8.23 -15.37 1.94
N ARG A 170 -8.10 -15.38 0.60
CA ARG A 170 -8.77 -14.41 -0.26
C ARG A 170 -8.98 -14.94 -1.66
N LEU A 171 -10.10 -14.54 -2.23
CA LEU A 171 -10.47 -14.76 -3.62
C LEU A 171 -10.39 -13.42 -4.34
N ARG A 172 -9.81 -13.40 -5.53
CA ARG A 172 -9.87 -12.26 -6.43
C ARG A 172 -10.27 -12.71 -7.82
N ILE A 173 -11.29 -12.10 -8.38
CA ILE A 173 -11.83 -12.41 -9.70
C ILE A 173 -11.94 -11.13 -10.51
N GLY A 174 -11.45 -11.17 -11.77
CA GLY A 174 -11.67 -10.11 -12.76
C GLY A 174 -12.89 -10.43 -13.61
N PHE A 175 -13.91 -9.60 -13.52
CA PHE A 175 -15.14 -9.67 -14.31
C PHE A 175 -15.09 -8.74 -15.52
N PRO A 176 -15.99 -8.94 -16.51
CA PRO A 176 -16.16 -7.98 -17.59
C PRO A 176 -16.52 -6.58 -17.04
N LYS A 177 -16.00 -5.53 -17.68
CA LYS A 177 -16.20 -4.12 -17.26
C LYS A 177 -17.67 -3.72 -17.06
N GLN A 178 -18.61 -4.42 -17.71
CA GLN A 178 -20.04 -4.19 -17.55
C GLN A 178 -20.56 -4.51 -16.14
N LEU A 179 -19.84 -5.35 -15.38
CA LEU A 179 -20.15 -5.69 -13.99
C LEU A 179 -19.40 -4.81 -12.97
N ALA A 180 -18.60 -3.86 -13.43
CA ALA A 180 -17.94 -2.91 -12.55
C ALA A 180 -18.98 -2.11 -11.73
N LEU A 181 -18.66 -1.84 -10.46
CA LEU A 181 -19.50 -1.15 -9.47
C LEU A 181 -20.80 -1.87 -9.12
N GLN A 182 -21.01 -3.11 -9.58
CA GLN A 182 -22.12 -3.93 -9.16
C GLN A 182 -21.79 -4.74 -7.91
N THR A 183 -22.78 -5.00 -7.09
CA THR A 183 -22.64 -5.84 -5.91
C THR A 183 -22.97 -7.28 -6.25
N ALA A 184 -22.06 -8.19 -5.91
CA ALA A 184 -22.27 -9.63 -6.04
C ALA A 184 -22.43 -10.27 -4.67
N GLN A 185 -23.34 -11.25 -4.55
CA GLN A 185 -23.42 -12.12 -3.39
C GLN A 185 -22.45 -13.27 -3.57
N VAL A 186 -21.39 -13.32 -2.77
CA VAL A 186 -20.40 -14.40 -2.77
C VAL A 186 -20.76 -15.40 -1.69
N THR A 187 -20.94 -16.65 -2.08
CA THR A 187 -21.40 -17.73 -1.19
C THR A 187 -20.48 -18.93 -1.29
N PHE A 188 -19.99 -19.39 -0.15
CA PHE A 188 -19.27 -20.65 0.01
C PHE A 188 -20.17 -21.65 0.70
N ALA A 189 -20.31 -22.86 0.15
CA ALA A 189 -21.06 -23.98 0.72
C ALA A 189 -20.21 -25.25 0.71
N ASN A 190 -20.51 -26.19 1.62
CA ASN A 190 -19.89 -27.52 1.58
C ASN A 190 -20.53 -28.39 0.47
N GLN A 191 -20.03 -29.62 0.28
CA GLN A 191 -20.57 -30.55 -0.72
C GLN A 191 -22.04 -30.94 -0.49
N GLN A 192 -22.53 -30.81 0.73
CA GLN A 192 -23.90 -31.10 1.11
C GLN A 192 -24.85 -29.90 0.88
N GLY A 193 -24.29 -28.75 0.42
CA GLY A 193 -25.05 -27.53 0.22
C GLY A 193 -25.22 -26.69 1.51
N GLU A 194 -24.60 -27.06 2.61
CA GLU A 194 -24.65 -26.26 3.84
C GLU A 194 -23.81 -25.00 3.69
N LEU A 195 -24.38 -23.88 4.08
CA LEU A 195 -23.75 -22.56 4.00
C LEU A 195 -22.56 -22.48 4.94
N LEU A 196 -21.39 -22.11 4.40
CA LEU A 196 -20.18 -21.84 5.16
C LEU A 196 -19.98 -20.34 5.38
N GLU A 197 -20.06 -19.56 4.32
CA GLU A 197 -19.95 -18.10 4.36
C GLU A 197 -20.73 -17.49 3.21
N SER A 198 -21.46 -16.40 3.46
CA SER A 198 -22.12 -15.66 2.41
C SER A 198 -22.11 -14.18 2.74
N ARG A 199 -21.64 -13.36 1.79
CA ARG A 199 -21.53 -11.92 1.98
C ARG A 199 -21.60 -11.19 0.62
N ALA A 200 -22.23 -10.02 0.65
CA ALA A 200 -22.22 -9.11 -0.48
C ALA A 200 -20.86 -8.42 -0.61
N GLN A 201 -20.34 -8.36 -1.82
CA GLN A 201 -19.10 -7.67 -2.15
C GLN A 201 -19.26 -6.90 -3.45
N MET A 202 -18.81 -5.65 -3.47
CA MET A 202 -18.86 -4.82 -4.67
C MET A 202 -17.67 -5.12 -5.56
N VAL A 203 -17.91 -5.20 -6.86
CA VAL A 203 -16.88 -5.21 -7.90
C VAL A 203 -16.33 -3.79 -8.04
N ASP A 204 -15.04 -3.64 -8.09
CA ASP A 204 -14.41 -2.32 -8.22
C ASP A 204 -14.62 -1.69 -9.62
N ARG A 205 -14.17 -0.43 -9.80
CA ARG A 205 -14.32 0.34 -11.04
C ARG A 205 -13.64 -0.30 -12.26
N LEU A 206 -12.68 -1.21 -12.05
CA LEU A 206 -11.96 -1.92 -13.12
C LEU A 206 -12.49 -3.33 -13.39
N GLY A 207 -13.46 -3.78 -12.62
CA GLY A 207 -14.09 -5.08 -12.80
C GLY A 207 -13.52 -6.17 -11.89
N PHE A 208 -12.72 -5.83 -10.86
CA PHE A 208 -12.20 -6.83 -9.92
C PHE A 208 -13.07 -6.92 -8.67
N LEU A 209 -13.34 -8.15 -8.25
CA LEU A 209 -13.92 -8.46 -6.96
C LEU A 209 -12.83 -9.08 -6.08
N THR A 210 -12.53 -8.46 -4.95
CA THR A 210 -11.62 -9.01 -3.94
C THR A 210 -12.43 -9.39 -2.71
N PHE A 211 -12.43 -10.67 -2.37
CA PHE A 211 -13.20 -11.23 -1.26
C PHE A 211 -12.30 -11.91 -0.25
N PRO A 212 -12.03 -11.28 0.91
CA PRO A 212 -11.35 -11.94 2.01
C PRO A 212 -12.27 -13.01 2.63
N ILE A 213 -11.77 -14.23 2.84
CA ILE A 213 -12.53 -15.37 3.34
C ILE A 213 -12.32 -15.52 4.84
N LYS A 214 -13.39 -15.41 5.61
CA LYS A 214 -13.38 -15.53 7.08
C LYS A 214 -13.29 -16.98 7.53
N THR A 215 -14.11 -17.81 6.91
CA THR A 215 -14.36 -19.18 7.32
C THR A 215 -13.23 -20.11 6.87
N THR A 216 -12.94 -21.12 7.69
CA THR A 216 -12.09 -22.22 7.27
C THR A 216 -12.85 -23.10 6.30
N LEU A 217 -12.36 -23.20 5.07
CA LEU A 217 -13.01 -24.01 4.04
C LEU A 217 -12.62 -25.49 4.16
N PRO A 218 -13.55 -26.43 3.94
CA PRO A 218 -13.24 -27.85 3.82
C PRO A 218 -12.39 -28.14 2.59
N ALA A 219 -11.94 -29.39 2.42
CA ALA A 219 -11.16 -29.78 1.24
C ALA A 219 -11.93 -29.59 -0.07
N ASN A 220 -13.24 -29.82 -0.04
CA ASN A 220 -14.13 -29.65 -1.18
C ASN A 220 -15.26 -28.69 -0.80
N TYR A 221 -15.54 -27.73 -1.64
CA TYR A 221 -16.58 -26.73 -1.42
C TYR A 221 -17.11 -26.23 -2.76
N GLN A 222 -18.26 -25.58 -2.67
CA GLN A 222 -18.89 -24.87 -3.78
C GLN A 222 -18.72 -23.37 -3.55
N LEU A 223 -18.39 -22.63 -4.60
CA LEU A 223 -18.37 -21.17 -4.62
C LEU A 223 -19.43 -20.70 -5.62
N THR A 224 -20.33 -19.85 -5.16
CA THR A 224 -21.36 -19.21 -6.00
C THR A 224 -21.19 -17.70 -5.89
N ILE A 225 -21.25 -17.01 -7.03
CA ILE A 225 -21.19 -15.55 -7.12
C ILE A 225 -22.39 -15.10 -7.93
N ASP A 226 -23.32 -14.43 -7.26
CA ASP A 226 -24.60 -14.00 -7.82
C ASP A 226 -24.65 -12.49 -7.99
N PHE A 227 -24.90 -12.04 -9.19
CA PHE A 227 -25.22 -10.65 -9.51
C PHE A 227 -26.72 -10.50 -9.68
N ASN A 228 -27.34 -9.68 -8.83
CA ASN A 228 -28.76 -9.40 -8.88
C ASN A 228 -28.99 -8.09 -9.66
N HIS A 229 -29.62 -8.19 -10.84
CA HIS A 229 -30.01 -7.01 -11.60
C HIS A 229 -31.46 -6.60 -11.22
N GLU A 230 -31.59 -5.57 -10.39
CA GLU A 230 -32.89 -5.01 -10.00
C GLU A 230 -33.57 -4.18 -11.10
N LEU A 231 -32.93 -3.86 -12.22
CA LEU A 231 -33.38 -2.76 -13.08
C LEU A 231 -33.92 -3.12 -14.46
N THR A 232 -33.71 -4.32 -15.03
CA THR A 232 -34.31 -4.69 -16.32
C THR A 232 -34.31 -6.20 -16.54
N GLU A 233 -35.41 -6.87 -16.27
CA GLU A 233 -35.64 -8.32 -16.42
C GLU A 233 -34.68 -9.23 -15.64
N PRO A 234 -35.14 -10.32 -15.03
CA PRO A 234 -34.38 -11.10 -14.07
C PRO A 234 -33.33 -11.99 -14.75
N ALA A 235 -32.33 -11.39 -15.39
CA ALA A 235 -31.13 -12.12 -15.75
C ALA A 235 -30.19 -12.15 -14.53
N LEU A 236 -30.47 -13.08 -13.63
CA LEU A 236 -29.53 -13.43 -12.57
C LEU A 236 -28.22 -13.92 -13.25
N ARG A 237 -27.14 -13.16 -13.14
CA ARG A 237 -25.84 -13.65 -13.56
C ARG A 237 -25.21 -14.41 -12.41
N ARG A 238 -25.00 -15.69 -12.61
CA ARG A 238 -24.44 -16.59 -11.61
C ARG A 238 -23.17 -17.25 -12.13
N TYR A 239 -22.12 -17.19 -11.33
CA TYR A 239 -20.88 -17.96 -11.54
C TYR A 239 -20.81 -19.01 -10.44
N GLN A 240 -20.69 -20.27 -10.82
CA GLN A 240 -20.67 -21.37 -9.88
C GLN A 240 -19.43 -22.24 -10.11
N TYR A 241 -18.67 -22.48 -9.04
CA TYR A 241 -17.43 -23.25 -9.09
C TYR A 241 -17.45 -24.35 -8.06
N HIS A 242 -16.93 -25.51 -8.43
CA HIS A 242 -16.59 -26.56 -7.51
C HIS A 242 -15.09 -26.57 -7.28
N TYR A 243 -14.69 -26.53 -6.02
CA TYR A 243 -13.31 -26.77 -5.66
C TYR A 243 -13.14 -28.24 -5.30
N GLN A 244 -12.32 -28.96 -6.09
CA GLN A 244 -11.89 -30.32 -5.85
C GLN A 244 -10.39 -30.26 -5.56
N GLY A 245 -10.01 -30.32 -4.30
CA GLY A 245 -8.62 -30.24 -3.89
C GLY A 245 -8.24 -31.35 -2.96
N GLU A 246 -7.01 -31.82 -3.06
CA GLU A 246 -6.36 -32.64 -2.04
C GLU A 246 -5.61 -31.72 -1.07
N ILE A 247 -5.80 -31.94 0.23
CA ILE A 247 -4.93 -31.33 1.24
C ILE A 247 -3.60 -32.10 1.17
N LYS A 248 -2.59 -31.49 0.53
CA LYS A 248 -1.25 -32.07 0.51
C LYS A 248 -0.45 -31.53 1.69
N GLU A 249 0.06 -32.42 2.54
CA GLU A 249 1.10 -32.06 3.49
C GLU A 249 2.35 -31.61 2.71
N ALA A 250 2.76 -30.37 2.90
CA ALA A 250 4.05 -29.93 2.37
C ALA A 250 5.16 -30.69 3.11
N LYS A 251 6.08 -31.29 2.37
CA LYS A 251 7.26 -31.96 2.94
C LYS A 251 7.95 -30.97 3.89
N GLN A 252 8.14 -31.41 5.11
CA GLN A 252 8.77 -30.63 6.18
C GLN A 252 10.19 -30.20 5.76
N SER A 253 10.41 -28.90 5.75
CA SER A 253 11.75 -28.38 6.04
C SER A 253 11.94 -28.48 7.56
N PRO A 254 13.12 -28.83 8.08
CA PRO A 254 13.36 -28.97 9.51
C PRO A 254 13.04 -27.73 10.35
N LEU A 255 12.86 -26.59 9.71
CA LEU A 255 12.60 -25.27 10.32
C LEU A 255 11.23 -24.68 10.00
N ALA A 256 10.41 -25.33 9.19
CA ALA A 256 9.07 -24.83 8.86
C ALA A 256 8.02 -25.67 9.55
N ALA A 257 7.14 -25.01 10.31
CA ALA A 257 5.88 -25.61 10.72
C ALA A 257 5.16 -26.19 9.50
N THR A 258 4.54 -27.35 9.64
CA THR A 258 3.82 -28.07 8.59
C THR A 258 2.86 -27.12 7.88
N SER A 259 3.22 -26.64 6.70
CA SER A 259 2.33 -25.81 5.90
C SER A 259 1.48 -26.70 5.00
N PHE A 260 0.18 -26.71 5.22
CA PHE A 260 -0.77 -27.35 4.31
C PHE A 260 -0.95 -26.45 3.09
N LYS A 261 -0.46 -26.87 1.94
CA LYS A 261 -0.82 -26.27 0.66
C LYS A 261 -2.04 -26.99 0.14
N ARG A 262 -3.13 -26.24 -0.06
CA ARG A 262 -4.24 -26.73 -0.86
C ARG A 262 -3.85 -26.59 -2.32
N ALA A 263 -3.79 -27.72 -3.02
CA ALA A 263 -3.63 -27.77 -4.46
C ALA A 263 -4.96 -28.23 -5.04
N GLY A 264 -5.54 -27.45 -5.94
CA GLY A 264 -6.77 -27.78 -6.65
C GLY A 264 -7.18 -26.60 -7.50
N ASP A 265 -7.99 -26.88 -8.49
CA ASP A 265 -8.51 -25.88 -9.41
C ASP A 265 -9.97 -25.59 -9.11
N LEU A 266 -10.38 -24.34 -9.31
CA LEU A 266 -11.77 -23.97 -9.37
C LEU A 266 -12.31 -24.42 -10.74
N VAL A 267 -13.26 -25.33 -10.72
CA VAL A 267 -13.88 -25.84 -11.95
C VAL A 267 -15.27 -25.20 -12.04
N LEU A 268 -15.53 -24.54 -13.16
CA LEU A 268 -16.85 -23.97 -13.45
C LEU A 268 -17.88 -25.09 -13.56
N ASP A 269 -18.98 -24.95 -12.85
CA ASP A 269 -20.12 -25.86 -12.95
C ASP A 269 -21.12 -25.31 -13.98
N HIS A 270 -21.40 -26.10 -15.02
CA HIS A 270 -22.37 -25.77 -16.05
C HIS A 270 -23.79 -26.16 -15.59
N ASP A 271 -24.41 -25.34 -14.77
CA ASP A 271 -25.83 -25.47 -14.52
C ASP A 271 -26.65 -24.65 -15.57
N ASN A 272 -27.57 -25.31 -16.24
CA ASN A 272 -28.29 -24.80 -17.42
C ASN A 272 -29.24 -23.62 -17.17
N SER A 273 -29.32 -23.09 -15.98
CA SER A 273 -30.31 -22.08 -15.66
C SER A 273 -29.89 -20.62 -15.85
N VAL A 274 -28.60 -20.32 -15.73
CA VAL A 274 -28.03 -18.96 -16.00
C VAL A 274 -26.55 -19.07 -16.21
N ILE A 275 -26.02 -18.85 -17.38
CA ILE A 275 -24.63 -19.10 -17.70
C ILE A 275 -23.94 -17.88 -18.27
N MET A 276 -22.77 -17.57 -17.71
CA MET A 276 -21.71 -16.86 -18.41
C MET A 276 -20.60 -17.87 -18.69
N ALA A 277 -20.07 -17.88 -19.89
CA ALA A 277 -18.93 -18.71 -20.25
C ALA A 277 -17.66 -18.24 -19.51
N ASP A 278 -16.74 -19.15 -19.21
CA ASP A 278 -15.41 -18.83 -18.62
C ASP A 278 -14.67 -17.75 -19.41
N GLU A 279 -14.94 -17.63 -20.69
CA GLU A 279 -14.39 -16.63 -21.61
C GLU A 279 -14.67 -15.18 -21.19
N ASP A 280 -15.65 -14.95 -20.35
CA ASP A 280 -15.99 -13.62 -19.84
C ASP A 280 -15.17 -13.18 -18.63
N LEU A 281 -14.45 -14.11 -17.98
CA LEU A 281 -13.61 -13.78 -16.82
C LEU A 281 -12.20 -13.36 -17.26
N GLN A 282 -11.74 -12.25 -16.72
CA GLN A 282 -10.39 -11.76 -17.01
C GLN A 282 -9.31 -12.53 -16.24
N SER A 283 -9.60 -12.90 -15.00
CA SER A 283 -8.65 -13.63 -14.14
C SER A 283 -9.33 -14.19 -12.89
N ILE A 284 -8.79 -15.30 -12.38
CA ILE A 284 -9.14 -15.84 -11.06
C ILE A 284 -7.85 -16.06 -10.27
N SER A 285 -7.80 -15.53 -9.07
CA SER A 285 -6.72 -15.77 -8.12
C SER A 285 -7.30 -16.19 -6.77
N PHE A 286 -6.88 -17.33 -6.29
CA PHE A 286 -7.31 -17.86 -5.00
C PHE A 286 -6.10 -18.14 -4.12
N LYS A 287 -6.04 -17.50 -2.97
CA LYS A 287 -5.01 -17.73 -1.97
C LYS A 287 -5.64 -18.25 -0.68
N TYR A 288 -5.09 -19.29 -0.13
CA TYR A 288 -5.59 -19.90 1.07
C TYR A 288 -4.46 -20.44 1.94
N SER A 289 -4.35 -19.95 3.17
CA SER A 289 -3.43 -20.45 4.18
C SER A 289 -4.12 -20.48 5.55
N GLU A 290 -3.87 -21.51 6.33
CA GLU A 290 -4.35 -21.65 7.71
C GLU A 290 -3.23 -21.39 8.72
N GLN A 291 -2.01 -21.20 8.24
CA GLN A 291 -0.85 -20.99 9.08
C GLN A 291 -0.60 -19.51 9.33
N PRO A 292 -0.20 -19.11 10.54
CA PRO A 292 0.26 -17.75 10.79
C PRO A 292 1.53 -17.48 9.98
N VAL A 293 1.69 -16.24 9.58
CA VAL A 293 2.86 -15.77 8.83
C VAL A 293 3.75 -14.94 9.77
N ALA A 294 5.04 -15.25 9.80
CA ALA A 294 6.04 -14.45 10.48
C ALA A 294 7.08 -13.97 9.47
N VAL A 295 7.30 -12.66 9.42
CA VAL A 295 8.29 -12.01 8.55
C VAL A 295 9.39 -11.44 9.42
N PHE A 296 10.64 -11.85 9.18
CA PHE A 296 11.80 -11.35 9.89
C PHE A 296 12.61 -10.44 8.96
N LEU A 297 12.73 -9.18 9.34
CA LEU A 297 13.52 -8.17 8.62
C LEU A 297 14.80 -7.91 9.44
N GLY A 298 15.89 -8.53 9.04
CA GLY A 298 17.20 -8.37 9.70
C GLY A 298 18.09 -7.42 8.91
N THR A 299 18.67 -6.43 9.59
CA THR A 299 19.67 -5.53 9.01
C THR A 299 21.04 -5.73 9.67
N PRO A 300 22.15 -5.64 8.90
CA PRO A 300 23.47 -5.73 9.50
C PRO A 300 23.76 -4.46 10.32
N PRO A 301 24.14 -4.58 11.60
CA PRO A 301 24.34 -3.41 12.47
C PRO A 301 25.43 -2.44 12.00
N HIS A 302 26.40 -2.96 11.24
CA HIS A 302 27.53 -2.19 10.72
C HIS A 302 27.21 -1.38 9.46
N ASN A 303 26.01 -1.59 8.85
CA ASN A 303 25.60 -0.87 7.65
C ASN A 303 24.17 -0.32 7.80
N PRO A 304 24.01 0.87 8.36
CA PRO A 304 22.68 1.47 8.61
C PRO A 304 21.91 1.83 7.34
N SER A 305 22.55 1.83 6.17
CA SER A 305 21.86 2.11 4.90
C SER A 305 20.72 1.12 4.60
N TYR A 306 20.84 -0.12 5.09
CA TYR A 306 19.79 -1.13 4.93
C TYR A 306 18.52 -0.82 5.75
N ASN A 307 18.63 -0.01 6.80
CA ASN A 307 17.49 0.33 7.65
C ASN A 307 16.38 1.06 6.88
N GLN A 308 16.74 1.80 5.82
CA GLN A 308 15.75 2.44 4.94
C GLN A 308 14.82 1.42 4.27
N LEU A 309 15.35 0.26 3.86
CA LEU A 309 14.52 -0.81 3.25
C LEU A 309 13.53 -1.39 4.25
N VAL A 310 13.94 -1.51 5.52
CA VAL A 310 13.04 -1.98 6.59
C VAL A 310 11.92 -0.98 6.85
N SER A 311 12.24 0.31 6.94
CA SER A 311 11.23 1.37 7.10
C SER A 311 10.21 1.36 5.97
N PHE A 312 10.64 1.18 4.72
CA PHE A 312 9.74 1.01 3.57
C PHE A 312 8.88 -0.25 3.67
N ALA A 313 9.49 -1.39 4.02
CA ALA A 313 8.74 -2.63 4.13
C ALA A 313 7.63 -2.54 5.18
N ILE A 314 7.92 -1.94 6.35
CA ILE A 314 6.93 -1.71 7.40
C ILE A 314 5.81 -0.78 6.90
N ASP A 315 6.18 0.32 6.27
CA ASP A 315 5.23 1.30 5.75
C ASP A 315 4.31 0.68 4.69
N GLN A 316 4.87 -0.02 3.71
CA GLN A 316 4.11 -0.71 2.67
C GLN A 316 3.22 -1.82 3.24
N ALA A 317 3.76 -2.63 4.16
CA ALA A 317 2.99 -3.69 4.80
C ALA A 317 1.76 -3.16 5.53
N PHE A 318 1.94 -2.09 6.33
CA PHE A 318 0.82 -1.45 7.02
C PHE A 318 -0.23 -0.95 6.04
N ASN A 319 0.18 -0.18 5.04
CA ASN A 319 -0.76 0.47 4.12
C ASN A 319 -1.55 -0.54 3.28
N GLN A 320 -0.90 -1.61 2.78
CA GLN A 320 -1.59 -2.67 2.03
C GLN A 320 -2.64 -3.38 2.87
N MET A 321 -2.27 -3.77 4.10
CA MET A 321 -3.20 -4.46 4.99
C MET A 321 -4.32 -3.54 5.45
N TYR A 322 -4.01 -2.27 5.73
CA TYR A 322 -5.00 -1.27 6.13
C TYR A 322 -6.00 -0.97 5.01
N GLN A 323 -5.54 -0.82 3.77
CA GLN A 323 -6.42 -0.61 2.61
C GLN A 323 -7.41 -1.77 2.46
N MET A 324 -6.94 -3.01 2.54
CA MET A 324 -7.83 -4.17 2.48
C MET A 324 -8.75 -4.26 3.70
N ALA A 325 -8.30 -3.81 4.88
CA ALA A 325 -9.15 -3.75 6.06
C ALA A 325 -10.30 -2.74 5.90
N LEU A 326 -10.09 -1.61 5.21
CA LEU A 326 -11.17 -0.65 4.91
C LEU A 326 -12.31 -1.30 4.14
N ASP A 327 -11.98 -2.15 3.16
CA ASP A 327 -12.96 -2.91 2.37
C ASP A 327 -13.58 -4.07 3.17
N ASN A 328 -13.00 -4.44 4.32
CA ASN A 328 -13.45 -5.53 5.17
C ASN A 328 -13.90 -5.04 6.55
N GLU A 329 -14.94 -4.20 6.60
CA GLU A 329 -15.52 -3.68 7.85
C GLU A 329 -14.49 -2.98 8.76
N LYS A 330 -13.44 -2.42 8.17
CA LYS A 330 -12.29 -1.74 8.82
C LYS A 330 -11.44 -2.65 9.72
N LYS A 331 -11.46 -3.98 9.49
CA LYS A 331 -10.70 -4.94 10.30
C LYS A 331 -9.94 -5.96 9.46
N CYS A 332 -8.74 -6.27 9.89
CA CYS A 332 -8.01 -7.46 9.43
C CYS A 332 -8.62 -8.73 10.04
N TYR A 333 -8.52 -9.87 9.35
CA TYR A 333 -8.96 -11.15 9.90
C TYR A 333 -7.97 -11.71 10.91
N THR A 334 -6.69 -11.51 10.63
CA THR A 334 -5.61 -11.93 11.53
C THR A 334 -4.99 -10.68 12.12
N ARG A 335 -4.82 -10.67 13.44
CA ARG A 335 -4.08 -9.63 14.13
C ARG A 335 -2.62 -9.65 13.70
N VAL A 336 -2.09 -8.49 13.32
CA VAL A 336 -0.70 -8.34 12.90
C VAL A 336 0.05 -7.49 13.93
N HIS A 337 1.21 -7.99 14.37
CA HIS A 337 2.12 -7.30 15.25
C HIS A 337 3.37 -6.86 14.49
N PHE A 338 3.63 -5.58 14.46
CA PHE A 338 4.90 -5.00 14.02
C PHE A 338 5.82 -4.87 15.23
N ILE A 339 6.66 -5.89 15.45
CA ILE A 339 7.60 -5.91 16.56
C ILE A 339 8.91 -5.30 16.08
N ILE A 340 9.20 -4.08 16.52
CA ILE A 340 10.33 -3.27 16.07
C ILE A 340 11.34 -3.16 17.21
N ASP A 341 12.35 -4.00 17.15
CA ASP A 341 13.48 -3.94 18.05
C ASP A 341 14.46 -2.83 17.61
N GLU A 342 14.96 -2.06 18.54
CA GLU A 342 15.84 -0.90 18.28
C GLU A 342 15.24 0.13 17.30
N GLY A 343 13.96 0.45 17.46
CA GLY A 343 13.22 1.36 16.58
C GLY A 343 13.83 2.77 16.45
N GLY A 344 14.66 3.17 17.41
CA GLY A 344 15.43 4.42 17.34
C GLY A 344 16.51 4.46 16.24
N ASN A 345 16.91 3.29 15.71
CA ASN A 345 17.92 3.19 14.66
C ASN A 345 17.30 3.19 13.25
N LEU A 346 15.97 3.06 13.14
CA LEU A 346 15.30 3.11 11.86
C LEU A 346 15.11 4.55 11.40
N PRO A 347 15.31 4.85 10.10
CA PRO A 347 14.85 6.09 9.51
C PRO A 347 13.35 6.29 9.71
N LYS A 348 12.89 7.54 9.62
CA LYS A 348 11.48 7.89 9.78
C LYS A 348 10.59 7.01 8.89
N ILE A 349 9.61 6.36 9.52
CA ILE A 349 8.51 5.70 8.83
C ILE A 349 7.42 6.75 8.61
N GLN A 350 6.93 6.87 7.38
CA GLN A 350 5.94 7.88 7.01
C GLN A 350 4.65 7.75 7.82
N ASN A 351 4.18 8.89 8.38
CA ASN A 351 2.93 8.99 9.15
C ASN A 351 2.79 7.91 10.23
N LEU A 352 3.89 7.60 10.94
CA LEU A 352 3.90 6.55 11.96
C LEU A 352 2.94 6.87 13.12
N ASP A 353 2.87 8.13 13.53
CA ASP A 353 1.93 8.65 14.54
C ASP A 353 0.47 8.33 14.18
N THR A 354 0.11 8.57 12.92
CA THR A 354 -1.21 8.22 12.38
C THR A 354 -1.42 6.70 12.36
N LYS A 355 -0.40 5.91 11.98
CA LYS A 355 -0.47 4.45 11.97
C LYS A 355 -0.71 3.87 13.36
N PHE A 356 -0.07 4.44 14.40
CA PHE A 356 -0.34 4.06 15.78
C PHE A 356 -1.77 4.38 16.19
N THR A 357 -2.30 5.52 15.74
CA THR A 357 -3.67 5.95 16.08
C THR A 357 -4.73 5.06 15.46
N ILE A 358 -4.61 4.74 14.16
CA ILE A 358 -5.66 4.01 13.41
C ILE A 358 -5.47 2.50 13.43
N GLY A 359 -4.24 2.02 13.67
CA GLY A 359 -3.88 0.61 13.51
C GLY A 359 -4.61 -0.31 14.49
N LEU A 360 -4.77 0.11 15.74
CA LEU A 360 -5.44 -0.69 16.78
C LEU A 360 -6.87 -1.08 16.36
N GLY A 361 -7.63 -0.16 15.79
CA GLY A 361 -8.99 -0.43 15.32
C GLY A 361 -9.07 -1.45 14.18
N SER A 362 -7.99 -1.55 13.41
CA SER A 362 -7.88 -2.45 12.25
C SER A 362 -7.10 -3.74 12.56
N GLU A 363 -6.78 -4.02 13.83
CA GLU A 363 -5.99 -5.17 14.29
C GLU A 363 -4.52 -5.15 13.79
N LEU A 364 -3.98 -3.94 13.51
CA LEU A 364 -2.58 -3.70 13.15
C LEU A 364 -1.88 -3.03 14.33
N LEU A 365 -1.06 -3.77 15.05
CA LEU A 365 -0.47 -3.39 16.33
C LEU A 365 1.03 -3.14 16.20
N PHE A 366 1.53 -2.18 16.96
CA PHE A 366 2.95 -1.88 17.05
C PHE A 366 3.50 -2.18 18.44
N ASP A 367 4.60 -2.91 18.47
CA ASP A 367 5.41 -3.16 19.65
C ASP A 367 6.78 -2.51 19.40
N TRP A 368 6.99 -1.31 19.97
CA TRP A 368 8.15 -0.47 19.70
C TRP A 368 9.14 -0.49 20.85
N VAL A 369 10.37 -0.93 20.58
CA VAL A 369 11.43 -0.99 21.59
C VAL A 369 12.42 0.15 21.37
N LEU A 370 12.70 0.91 22.44
CA LEU A 370 13.62 2.04 22.46
C LEU A 370 14.59 1.90 23.63
N GLN A 371 15.80 2.40 23.48
CA GLN A 371 16.75 2.53 24.59
C GLN A 371 16.37 3.70 25.53
N ASN A 372 15.85 4.78 24.96
CA ASN A 372 15.28 5.91 25.66
C ASN A 372 14.25 6.64 24.78
N LYS A 373 13.37 7.42 25.37
CA LYS A 373 12.35 8.18 24.63
C LYS A 373 12.93 9.27 23.72
N GLY A 374 14.15 9.78 24.05
CA GLY A 374 14.85 10.79 23.24
C GLY A 374 15.19 10.28 21.83
N GLN A 375 15.44 8.97 21.64
CA GLN A 375 15.68 8.40 20.32
C GLN A 375 14.50 8.60 19.35
N LEU A 376 13.28 8.56 19.86
CA LEU A 376 12.10 8.81 19.02
C LEU A 376 12.07 10.25 18.52
N ARG A 377 12.46 11.21 19.39
CA ARG A 377 12.50 12.65 19.07
C ARG A 377 13.61 13.03 18.07
N ILE A 378 14.55 12.13 17.77
CA ILE A 378 15.58 12.36 16.73
C ILE A 378 14.96 12.24 15.33
N ASN A 379 14.12 11.24 15.13
CA ASN A 379 13.55 10.92 13.82
C ASN A 379 12.16 11.50 13.58
N TYR A 380 11.45 11.87 14.66
CA TYR A 380 10.09 12.41 14.63
C TYR A 380 10.03 13.75 15.36
N SER A 381 9.18 14.64 14.92
CA SER A 381 8.92 15.89 15.66
C SER A 381 8.45 15.58 17.09
N LYS A 382 8.52 16.58 17.96
CA LYS A 382 8.06 16.43 19.35
C LYS A 382 6.60 15.99 19.40
N GLU A 383 5.75 16.58 18.58
CA GLU A 383 4.33 16.32 18.49
C GLU A 383 4.03 14.90 17.97
N GLU A 384 4.75 14.46 16.94
CA GLU A 384 4.64 13.08 16.41
C GLU A 384 5.09 12.08 17.48
N ALA A 385 6.21 12.31 18.15
CA ALA A 385 6.74 11.44 19.20
C ALA A 385 5.77 11.31 20.38
N GLU A 386 5.19 12.43 20.83
CA GLU A 386 4.17 12.45 21.90
C GLU A 386 2.91 11.69 21.47
N THR A 387 2.48 11.82 20.21
CA THR A 387 1.34 11.08 19.67
C THR A 387 1.62 9.58 19.66
N ILE A 388 2.80 9.16 19.21
CA ILE A 388 3.21 7.73 19.21
C ILE A 388 3.20 7.18 20.64
N ILE A 389 3.83 7.87 21.59
CA ILE A 389 3.92 7.44 22.99
C ILE A 389 2.53 7.34 23.62
N SER A 390 1.67 8.34 23.41
CA SER A 390 0.34 8.37 24.00
C SER A 390 -0.61 7.30 23.48
N ASN A 391 -0.38 6.82 22.25
CA ASN A 391 -1.13 5.70 21.66
C ASN A 391 -0.63 4.32 22.13
N CYS A 392 0.48 4.25 22.88
CA CYS A 392 0.94 3.00 23.49
C CYS A 392 0.09 2.68 24.72
N GLY A 393 -0.81 1.69 24.62
CA GLY A 393 -1.68 1.27 25.72
C GLY A 393 -0.95 0.56 26.87
N ASN A 394 0.26 0.08 26.62
CA ASN A 394 1.14 -0.52 27.63
C ASN A 394 2.55 0.04 27.47
N THR A 395 3.15 0.43 28.58
CA THR A 395 4.55 0.85 28.65
C THR A 395 5.31 -0.13 29.53
N LEU A 396 6.40 -0.69 29.01
CA LEU A 396 7.30 -1.58 29.74
C LEU A 396 8.64 -0.85 29.94
N TYR A 397 8.95 -0.49 31.17
CA TYR A 397 10.26 0.07 31.53
C TYR A 397 11.12 -1.00 32.19
N ILE A 398 12.18 -1.38 31.51
CA ILE A 398 13.07 -2.46 31.98
C ILE A 398 14.23 -1.87 32.77
N LEU A 399 15.08 -1.09 32.15
CA LEU A 399 16.16 -0.35 32.77
C LEU A 399 16.72 0.65 31.74
N SER A 400 16.88 1.90 32.14
CA SER A 400 17.59 2.89 31.35
C SER A 400 18.53 3.68 32.27
N LYS A 401 19.66 4.14 31.74
CA LYS A 401 20.51 5.11 32.44
C LYS A 401 20.09 6.56 32.18
N ASP A 402 19.09 6.75 31.32
CA ASP A 402 18.56 8.05 30.97
C ASP A 402 17.65 8.59 32.08
N LYS A 403 18.08 9.69 32.70
CA LYS A 403 17.38 10.31 33.82
C LYS A 403 16.04 10.92 33.39
N GLU A 404 15.97 11.49 32.19
CA GLU A 404 14.75 12.10 31.67
C GLU A 404 13.66 11.04 31.49
N THR A 405 13.99 9.92 30.84
CA THR A 405 13.07 8.79 30.71
C THR A 405 12.64 8.22 32.07
N ALA A 406 13.58 8.06 33.02
CA ALA A 406 13.24 7.58 34.35
C ALA A 406 12.32 8.53 35.12
N GLN A 407 12.55 9.85 34.99
CA GLN A 407 11.67 10.85 35.61
C GLN A 407 10.27 10.81 34.98
N GLU A 408 10.17 10.78 33.65
CA GLU A 408 8.87 10.67 32.96
C GLU A 408 8.08 9.42 33.39
N ILE A 409 8.75 8.28 33.55
CA ILE A 409 8.11 7.04 34.04
C ILE A 409 7.66 7.18 35.50
N SER A 410 8.45 7.79 36.35
CA SER A 410 8.09 8.09 37.75
C SER A 410 6.82 8.95 37.81
N ASP A 411 6.76 10.00 37.00
CA ASP A 411 5.63 10.91 36.93
C ASP A 411 4.37 10.23 36.37
N GLU A 412 4.53 9.34 35.38
CA GLU A 412 3.44 8.56 34.78
C GLU A 412 2.84 7.55 35.77
N VAL A 413 3.65 6.92 36.61
CA VAL A 413 3.20 6.04 37.70
C VAL A 413 2.42 6.84 38.76
N GLY A 414 2.84 8.10 39.02
CA GLY A 414 2.18 9.04 39.88
C GLY A 414 2.71 9.05 41.32
N HIS A 415 1.97 9.78 42.20
CA HIS A 415 2.37 10.02 43.56
C HIS A 415 1.36 9.43 44.55
N THR A 416 1.85 9.05 45.72
CA THR A 416 1.04 8.68 46.88
C THR A 416 1.21 9.68 47.99
N THR A 417 0.18 9.85 48.82
CA THR A 417 0.26 10.74 49.98
C THR A 417 0.77 9.99 51.21
N VAL A 418 1.85 10.44 51.78
CA VAL A 418 2.45 9.87 52.98
C VAL A 418 2.36 10.87 54.11
N ASN A 419 2.02 10.37 55.29
CA ASN A 419 2.01 11.20 56.47
C ASN A 419 3.42 11.23 57.09
N VAL A 420 4.09 12.36 57.00
CA VAL A 420 5.43 12.55 57.55
C VAL A 420 5.28 13.13 58.98
N MET A 421 5.72 12.37 59.97
CA MET A 421 5.79 12.80 61.35
C MET A 421 7.15 13.41 61.65
N GLY A 422 7.20 14.72 61.75
CA GLY A 422 8.41 15.44 62.17
C GLY A 422 8.48 15.58 63.69
N HIS A 423 9.57 15.11 64.31
CA HIS A 423 9.87 15.38 65.70
C HIS A 423 10.80 16.59 65.77
N GLN A 424 10.33 17.70 66.35
CA GLN A 424 11.20 18.78 66.74
C GLN A 424 11.69 18.56 68.17
N LEU A 425 12.98 18.27 68.33
CA LEU A 425 13.64 18.26 69.61
C LEU A 425 14.09 19.70 69.95
N GLN A 426 13.27 20.42 70.68
CA GLN A 426 13.73 21.67 71.31
C GLN A 426 14.28 21.33 72.69
N GLY A 427 15.48 21.80 72.96
CA GLY A 427 16.38 21.39 74.04
C GLY A 427 16.00 21.71 75.46
N ASN A 428 14.76 21.44 75.91
CA ASN A 428 14.44 21.34 77.33
C ASN A 428 13.45 20.22 77.61
N VAL A 429 13.79 19.33 78.50
CA VAL A 429 13.17 18.04 78.81
C VAL A 429 11.73 18.13 79.33
N ALA A 430 11.17 19.32 79.43
CA ALA A 430 9.85 19.54 80.05
C ALA A 430 8.69 19.82 79.08
N ASP A 431 8.99 20.09 77.76
CA ASP A 431 7.93 20.31 76.76
C ASP A 431 7.98 19.21 75.73
N LEU A 432 7.36 18.12 76.05
CA LEU A 432 7.13 17.00 75.16
C LEU A 432 6.02 17.32 74.16
N ASN A 433 6.37 17.26 72.87
CA ASN A 433 5.51 16.87 71.78
C ASN A 433 4.64 17.97 71.15
N SER A 434 5.21 18.73 70.27
CA SER A 434 4.48 19.10 69.05
C SER A 434 4.81 18.07 67.95
N LEU A 435 3.98 17.09 67.78
CA LEU A 435 3.94 16.24 66.61
C LEU A 435 3.39 17.06 65.44
N ASN A 436 4.29 17.53 64.58
CA ASN A 436 3.87 18.12 63.32
C ASN A 436 3.68 16.99 62.34
N SER A 437 2.44 16.73 61.97
CA SER A 437 2.10 15.79 60.89
C SER A 437 1.85 16.59 59.61
N SER A 438 2.69 16.45 58.63
CA SER A 438 2.47 16.98 57.27
C SER A 438 2.12 15.84 56.32
N LEU A 439 1.23 16.13 55.38
CA LEU A 439 0.90 15.22 54.29
C LEU A 439 1.78 15.63 53.10
N ASP A 440 2.73 14.77 52.77
CA ASP A 440 3.62 15.00 51.64
C ASP A 440 3.31 14.03 50.49
N ALA A 441 3.33 14.53 49.25
CA ALA A 441 3.20 13.73 48.05
C ALA A 441 4.56 13.15 47.71
N VAL A 442 4.68 11.82 47.75
CA VAL A 442 5.91 11.08 47.41
C VAL A 442 5.63 10.24 46.17
N PRO A 443 6.55 10.19 45.18
CA PRO A 443 6.36 9.31 44.04
C PRO A 443 6.20 7.85 44.46
N VAL A 444 5.29 7.14 43.81
CA VAL A 444 5.05 5.68 44.08
C VAL A 444 6.31 4.87 43.83
N ILE A 445 7.08 5.27 42.82
CA ILE A 445 8.43 4.78 42.52
C ILE A 445 9.28 5.98 42.08
N SER A 446 10.38 6.21 42.76
CA SER A 446 11.24 7.36 42.47
C SER A 446 12.12 7.13 41.23
N MET A 447 12.60 8.21 40.61
CA MET A 447 13.59 8.16 39.52
C MET A 447 14.84 7.36 39.94
N GLU A 448 15.31 7.53 41.18
CA GLU A 448 16.47 6.84 41.71
C GLU A 448 16.26 5.33 41.82
N GLU A 449 15.06 4.88 42.18
CA GLU A 449 14.70 3.45 42.22
C GLU A 449 14.65 2.87 40.81
N LEU A 450 14.06 3.58 39.85
CA LEU A 450 14.00 3.20 38.43
C LEU A 450 15.40 3.02 37.82
N LEU A 451 16.33 3.93 38.15
CA LEU A 451 17.73 3.84 37.69
C LEU A 451 18.53 2.69 38.36
N ARG A 452 17.98 2.05 39.41
CA ARG A 452 18.61 0.96 40.15
C ARG A 452 17.90 -0.38 40.01
N LEU A 453 16.96 -0.51 39.08
CA LEU A 453 16.31 -1.78 38.79
C LEU A 453 17.36 -2.86 38.53
N ARG A 454 17.13 -4.06 39.05
CA ARG A 454 18.02 -5.21 38.84
C ARG A 454 17.69 -5.89 37.53
N VAL A 455 18.61 -6.71 37.06
CA VAL A 455 18.39 -7.57 35.89
C VAL A 455 17.17 -8.49 36.16
N GLY A 456 16.18 -8.43 35.28
CA GLY A 456 14.90 -9.16 35.40
C GLY A 456 13.78 -8.37 36.08
N GLU A 457 14.07 -7.20 36.66
CA GLU A 457 13.03 -6.31 37.19
C GLU A 457 12.52 -5.37 36.10
N MET A 458 11.21 -5.10 36.10
CA MET A 458 10.57 -4.15 35.17
C MET A 458 9.38 -3.46 35.82
N VAL A 459 9.05 -2.29 35.33
CA VAL A 459 7.79 -1.61 35.63
C VAL A 459 6.86 -1.71 34.44
N VAL A 460 5.63 -2.17 34.66
CA VAL A 460 4.59 -2.30 33.64
C VAL A 460 3.47 -1.30 33.94
N ILE A 461 3.27 -0.37 33.03
CA ILE A 461 2.21 0.63 33.10
C ILE A 461 1.16 0.27 32.08
N ARG A 462 -0.11 0.19 32.50
CA ARG A 462 -1.26 -0.06 31.63
C ARG A 462 -2.18 1.16 31.70
N SER A 463 -2.17 1.96 30.68
CA SER A 463 -2.97 3.19 30.62
C SER A 463 -4.44 2.94 30.26
N THR A 464 -4.74 1.89 29.48
CA THR A 464 -6.07 1.68 28.89
C THR A 464 -6.94 0.64 29.61
N ALA A 465 -6.35 -0.34 30.29
CA ALA A 465 -7.10 -1.41 30.94
C ALA A 465 -6.78 -1.48 32.44
N ARG A 466 -7.58 -0.80 33.26
CA ARG A 466 -7.43 -0.75 34.71
C ARG A 466 -8.15 -1.89 35.45
N THR A 467 -8.89 -2.72 34.72
CA THR A 467 -9.63 -3.85 35.25
C THR A 467 -9.23 -5.15 34.54
N ASP A 468 -9.27 -6.28 35.27
CA ASP A 468 -9.11 -7.60 34.69
C ASP A 468 -10.37 -8.05 33.92
N GLN A 469 -10.31 -9.23 33.30
CA GLN A 469 -11.45 -9.78 32.55
C GLN A 469 -12.72 -10.02 33.40
N LYS A 470 -12.60 -10.01 34.73
CA LYS A 470 -13.71 -10.15 35.68
C LYS A 470 -14.18 -8.80 36.24
N GLY A 471 -13.73 -7.68 35.66
CA GLY A 471 -14.09 -6.32 36.10
C GLY A 471 -13.41 -5.87 37.41
N ARG A 472 -12.44 -6.61 37.95
CA ARG A 472 -11.76 -6.23 39.18
C ARG A 472 -10.61 -5.28 38.88
N ILE A 473 -10.45 -4.24 39.70
CA ILE A 473 -9.35 -3.29 39.57
C ILE A 473 -8.00 -4.02 39.66
N ILE A 474 -7.16 -3.83 38.67
CA ILE A 474 -5.78 -4.32 38.68
C ILE A 474 -5.00 -3.46 39.67
N ARG A 475 -4.51 -4.07 40.74
CA ARG A 475 -3.62 -3.41 41.69
C ARG A 475 -2.17 -3.75 41.35
N ALA A 476 -1.27 -2.82 41.61
CA ALA A 476 0.15 -3.09 41.52
C ALA A 476 0.53 -4.23 42.48
N ASN A 477 1.01 -5.32 41.93
CA ASN A 477 1.53 -6.44 42.69
C ASN A 477 2.92 -6.78 42.14
N PRO A 478 3.95 -6.94 42.99
CA PRO A 478 5.24 -7.38 42.53
C PRO A 478 5.15 -8.81 41.99
N ILE A 479 5.74 -9.03 40.83
CA ILE A 479 5.92 -10.37 40.23
C ILE A 479 7.37 -10.75 40.48
N PHE A 480 7.58 -11.80 41.25
CA PHE A 480 8.91 -12.32 41.56
C PHE A 480 9.38 -13.30 40.51
N ASP A 481 10.65 -13.27 40.12
CA ASP A 481 11.28 -14.21 39.19
C ASP A 481 11.59 -15.56 39.92
N THR A 482 10.53 -16.19 40.40
CA THR A 482 10.60 -17.45 41.17
C THR A 482 9.47 -18.41 40.82
N GLY A 483 9.70 -19.68 40.91
CA GLY A 483 8.66 -20.72 40.69
C GLY A 483 8.03 -20.61 39.29
N ARG A 484 6.70 -20.47 39.22
CA ARG A 484 5.94 -20.39 37.95
C ARG A 484 6.13 -19.07 37.18
N THR A 485 6.61 -18.03 37.84
CA THR A 485 6.86 -16.71 37.23
C THR A 485 8.31 -16.54 36.82
N ARG A 486 9.17 -17.54 37.06
CA ARG A 486 10.57 -17.51 36.68
C ARG A 486 10.68 -17.47 35.15
N MET A 487 11.37 -16.47 34.64
CA MET A 487 11.76 -16.38 33.23
C MET A 487 13.04 -17.19 33.02
N PRO A 488 13.00 -18.33 32.31
CA PRO A 488 14.22 -19.07 32.00
C PRO A 488 15.11 -18.22 31.07
N ALA A 489 16.41 -18.28 31.29
CA ALA A 489 17.36 -17.66 30.36
C ALA A 489 17.21 -18.32 28.97
N ARG A 490 17.33 -17.52 27.91
CA ARG A 490 17.12 -17.96 26.52
C ARG A 490 17.85 -19.27 26.19
N TRP A 491 19.07 -19.42 26.60
CA TRP A 491 19.89 -20.63 26.37
C TRP A 491 19.32 -21.88 27.05
N GLN A 492 18.59 -21.76 28.17
CA GLN A 492 18.06 -22.91 28.88
C GLN A 492 16.97 -23.68 28.11
N PHE A 493 16.21 -23.02 27.26
CA PHE A 493 15.18 -23.67 26.46
C PHE A 493 15.57 -23.78 24.97
N LEU A 494 16.41 -22.90 24.45
CA LEU A 494 16.84 -22.98 23.05
C LEU A 494 17.86 -24.10 22.80
N ASN A 495 18.73 -24.43 23.76
CA ASN A 495 19.68 -25.54 23.64
C ASN A 495 19.03 -26.89 23.38
N GLN A 496 17.74 -27.05 23.71
CA GLN A 496 16.98 -28.29 23.43
C GLN A 496 16.49 -28.36 21.97
N THR A 497 16.46 -27.24 21.28
CA THR A 497 15.82 -27.11 19.97
C THR A 497 16.80 -26.73 18.86
N PHE A 498 17.89 -26.07 19.22
CA PHE A 498 18.89 -25.58 18.27
C PHE A 498 20.26 -26.23 18.53
N ASP A 499 20.95 -26.57 17.44
CA ASP A 499 22.34 -26.97 17.47
C ASP A 499 23.24 -25.72 17.62
N ASP A 500 23.91 -25.59 18.74
CA ASP A 500 24.81 -24.46 19.04
C ASP A 500 26.01 -24.40 18.09
N ALA A 501 26.37 -25.51 17.43
CA ALA A 501 27.44 -25.57 16.44
C ALA A 501 27.01 -25.07 15.06
N ALA A 502 25.71 -25.01 14.80
CA ALA A 502 25.19 -24.51 13.52
C ALA A 502 25.30 -22.98 13.42
N THR A 503 25.79 -22.52 12.29
CA THR A 503 25.85 -21.09 11.95
C THR A 503 24.70 -20.71 11.04
N ILE A 504 24.44 -19.41 10.88
CA ILE A 504 23.45 -18.91 9.92
C ILE A 504 23.77 -19.33 8.48
N PHE A 505 25.03 -19.63 8.17
CA PHE A 505 25.47 -20.10 6.85
C PHE A 505 25.10 -21.58 6.58
N ASP A 506 24.87 -22.35 7.63
CA ASP A 506 24.44 -23.75 7.53
C ASP A 506 22.95 -23.86 7.26
N ILE A 507 22.19 -22.77 7.41
CA ILE A 507 20.76 -22.71 7.10
C ILE A 507 20.61 -22.61 5.58
N ALA A 508 20.12 -23.68 4.98
CA ALA A 508 19.78 -23.71 3.57
C ALA A 508 18.51 -22.87 3.32
N VAL A 509 18.69 -21.59 2.98
CA VAL A 509 17.59 -20.73 2.53
C VAL A 509 17.51 -20.80 1.02
N GLU A 510 16.51 -21.51 0.50
CA GLU A 510 16.17 -21.47 -0.92
C GLU A 510 15.37 -20.21 -1.20
N THR A 511 15.96 -19.29 -1.96
CA THR A 511 15.31 -18.08 -2.41
C THR A 511 15.57 -17.84 -3.88
N PRO A 512 14.56 -17.46 -4.66
CA PRO A 512 14.74 -17.11 -6.07
C PRO A 512 15.70 -15.92 -6.25
N HIS A 513 15.79 -15.02 -5.27
CA HIS A 513 16.68 -13.85 -5.31
C HIS A 513 18.16 -14.21 -5.45
N LYS A 514 18.63 -15.31 -4.83
CA LYS A 514 20.04 -15.76 -4.97
C LYS A 514 20.43 -16.14 -6.39
N ARG A 515 19.46 -16.68 -7.16
CA ARG A 515 19.67 -17.17 -8.53
C ARG A 515 19.32 -16.13 -9.58
N LEU A 516 18.82 -14.97 -9.18
CA LEU A 516 18.41 -13.91 -10.09
C LEU A 516 19.61 -13.35 -10.84
N ASP A 517 19.58 -13.46 -12.15
CA ASP A 517 20.53 -12.75 -13.01
C ASP A 517 19.99 -11.34 -13.29
N LEU A 518 20.61 -10.35 -12.70
CA LEU A 518 20.20 -8.96 -12.89
C LEU A 518 20.27 -8.51 -14.35
N ALA A 519 21.16 -9.12 -15.16
CA ALA A 519 21.30 -8.74 -16.58
C ALA A 519 20.01 -9.00 -17.37
N THR A 520 19.21 -10.00 -16.98
CA THR A 520 17.93 -10.30 -17.65
C THR A 520 16.85 -9.28 -17.38
N LEU A 521 16.98 -8.54 -16.26
CA LEU A 521 16.02 -7.52 -15.85
C LEU A 521 16.44 -6.11 -16.25
N GLN A 522 17.69 -5.91 -16.67
CA GLN A 522 18.21 -4.58 -16.98
C GLN A 522 17.80 -4.14 -18.38
N TYR A 523 17.44 -2.86 -18.50
CA TYR A 523 17.30 -2.19 -19.79
C TYR A 523 18.69 -1.74 -20.28
N ASP A 524 18.90 -1.78 -21.60
CA ASP A 524 20.08 -1.23 -22.25
C ASP A 524 19.84 0.23 -22.64
N TYR A 525 20.01 1.13 -21.69
CA TYR A 525 19.91 2.58 -21.95
C TYR A 525 21.09 3.11 -22.78
N ALA A 526 22.26 2.44 -22.77
CA ALA A 526 23.44 2.85 -23.52
C ALA A 526 23.29 2.49 -25.02
N GLY A 527 22.67 1.36 -25.32
CA GLY A 527 22.35 0.92 -26.69
C GLY A 527 21.15 1.62 -27.34
N ASN A 528 20.50 2.54 -26.64
CA ASN A 528 19.35 3.32 -27.12
C ASN A 528 18.01 2.56 -27.24
N GLU A 529 17.78 1.42 -26.59
CA GLU A 529 16.47 0.75 -26.67
C GLU A 529 15.32 1.72 -26.36
N ALA A 530 15.35 2.39 -25.21
CA ALA A 530 14.29 3.34 -24.82
C ALA A 530 14.24 4.61 -25.68
N THR A 531 15.42 5.14 -26.11
CA THR A 531 15.48 6.37 -26.91
C THR A 531 15.17 6.12 -28.40
N SER A 532 15.57 4.98 -28.95
CA SER A 532 15.30 4.64 -30.34
C SER A 532 13.83 4.36 -30.60
N GLU A 533 13.15 3.73 -29.67
CA GLU A 533 11.70 3.46 -29.77
C GLU A 533 10.87 4.71 -29.69
N LEU A 534 11.18 5.65 -28.76
CA LEU A 534 10.54 6.94 -28.73
C LEU A 534 10.80 7.76 -29.99
N GLN A 535 12.01 7.71 -30.54
CA GLN A 535 12.33 8.34 -31.81
C GLN A 535 11.55 7.71 -32.98
N GLN A 536 11.40 6.40 -32.99
CA GLN A 536 10.57 5.69 -33.98
C GLN A 536 9.09 6.06 -33.83
N MET A 537 8.55 6.12 -32.60
CA MET A 537 7.19 6.59 -32.35
C MET A 537 6.99 8.03 -32.81
N VAL A 538 7.92 8.94 -32.51
CA VAL A 538 7.86 10.34 -32.94
C VAL A 538 7.95 10.43 -34.48
N LYS A 539 8.76 9.60 -35.13
CA LYS A 539 8.80 9.52 -36.60
C LYS A 539 7.50 9.01 -37.18
N LEU A 540 6.93 7.92 -36.68
CA LEU A 540 5.65 7.35 -37.13
C LEU A 540 4.49 8.34 -36.98
N VAL A 541 4.54 9.20 -35.97
CA VAL A 541 3.51 10.24 -35.73
C VAL A 541 3.74 11.47 -36.64
N ASN A 542 4.99 11.78 -36.97
CA ASN A 542 5.34 12.93 -37.81
C ASN A 542 5.39 12.61 -39.32
N GLU A 543 5.53 11.34 -39.70
CA GLU A 543 5.37 10.89 -41.09
C GLU A 543 3.87 10.77 -41.42
N THR A 544 3.17 11.91 -41.45
CA THR A 544 1.91 11.99 -42.19
C THR A 544 2.30 12.04 -43.67
N PRO A 545 1.90 11.10 -44.52
CA PRO A 545 2.22 11.17 -45.94
C PRO A 545 1.54 12.38 -46.56
N THR A 546 2.33 13.35 -46.98
CA THR A 546 1.92 14.28 -48.02
C THR A 546 2.03 13.52 -49.31
N SER A 547 0.88 13.30 -49.97
CA SER A 547 0.74 12.97 -51.39
C SER A 547 0.60 11.52 -51.79
N SER A 548 -0.51 11.33 -52.46
CA SER A 548 -0.93 10.29 -53.40
C SER A 548 -1.39 8.92 -52.81
N ALA A 549 -2.71 8.86 -52.79
CA ALA A 549 -3.52 7.67 -52.46
C ALA A 549 -3.25 6.48 -53.39
N PRO A 550 -3.45 5.27 -52.88
CA PRO A 550 -4.57 4.48 -53.35
C PRO A 550 -5.63 4.41 -52.28
N GLU A 551 -6.88 4.43 -52.70
CA GLU A 551 -8.08 4.29 -51.88
C GLU A 551 -7.99 3.01 -51.02
N THR A 552 -7.80 3.22 -49.71
CA THR A 552 -8.09 2.22 -48.69
C THR A 552 -9.49 2.49 -48.13
N PRO A 553 -10.29 1.48 -47.83
CA PRO A 553 -11.65 1.70 -47.36
C PRO A 553 -11.64 2.51 -46.05
N GLU A 554 -12.51 3.51 -45.98
CA GLU A 554 -12.73 4.32 -44.78
C GLU A 554 -12.87 3.42 -43.54
N PRO A 555 -12.18 3.73 -42.44
CA PRO A 555 -12.46 3.06 -41.17
C PRO A 555 -13.93 3.28 -40.82
N ALA A 556 -14.63 2.21 -40.50
CA ALA A 556 -16.04 2.25 -40.14
C ALA A 556 -16.23 3.29 -39.01
N ILE A 557 -16.90 4.40 -39.37
CA ILE A 557 -17.24 5.47 -38.42
C ILE A 557 -18.04 4.83 -37.31
N THR A 558 -17.61 4.95 -36.05
CA THR A 558 -18.36 4.39 -34.92
C THR A 558 -19.78 4.96 -34.90
N ALA A 559 -20.76 4.15 -34.48
CA ALA A 559 -22.17 4.56 -34.41
C ALA A 559 -22.33 5.92 -33.68
N ASN A 560 -21.54 6.17 -32.66
CA ASN A 560 -21.53 7.44 -31.93
C ASN A 560 -21.02 8.63 -32.75
N GLU A 561 -20.08 8.45 -33.67
CA GLU A 561 -19.61 9.52 -34.55
C GLU A 561 -20.64 9.86 -35.62
N GLN A 562 -21.36 8.87 -36.12
CA GLN A 562 -22.46 9.09 -37.05
C GLN A 562 -23.59 9.88 -36.38
N LEU A 563 -23.95 9.53 -35.14
CA LEU A 563 -24.96 10.25 -34.36
C LEU A 563 -24.55 11.70 -34.06
N ARG A 564 -23.29 11.95 -33.75
CA ARG A 564 -22.75 13.32 -33.57
C ARG A 564 -22.78 14.14 -34.86
N LYS A 565 -22.49 13.55 -36.02
CA LYS A 565 -22.60 14.20 -37.31
C LYS A 565 -24.06 14.51 -37.67
N GLN A 566 -24.98 13.64 -37.37
CA GLN A 566 -26.43 13.88 -37.57
C GLN A 566 -26.93 14.98 -36.63
N LEU A 567 -26.50 14.98 -35.37
CA LEU A 567 -26.86 16.04 -34.42
C LEU A 567 -26.34 17.42 -34.87
N ALA A 568 -25.13 17.49 -35.43
CA ALA A 568 -24.55 18.72 -35.93
C ALA A 568 -25.31 19.31 -37.14
N GLN A 569 -26.18 18.53 -37.79
CA GLN A 569 -27.01 18.96 -38.91
C GLN A 569 -28.44 19.40 -38.48
N GLU A 570 -28.80 19.19 -37.21
CA GLU A 570 -30.07 19.65 -36.67
C GLU A 570 -30.10 21.18 -36.58
N GLN A 571 -31.11 21.79 -37.16
CA GLN A 571 -31.26 23.25 -37.18
C GLN A 571 -32.41 23.75 -36.27
N ASP A 572 -33.34 22.87 -35.90
CA ASP A 572 -34.48 23.20 -35.04
C ASP A 572 -34.44 22.43 -33.72
N TRP A 573 -33.79 23.04 -32.73
CA TRP A 573 -33.62 22.46 -31.39
C TRP A 573 -34.95 22.35 -30.63
N GLY A 574 -35.92 23.22 -30.88
CA GLY A 574 -37.22 23.16 -30.28
C GLY A 574 -38.05 21.97 -30.81
N ALA A 575 -37.93 21.67 -32.11
CA ALA A 575 -38.54 20.46 -32.69
C ALA A 575 -37.86 19.20 -32.20
N LEU A 576 -36.52 19.23 -32.00
CA LEU A 576 -35.78 18.10 -31.42
C LEU A 576 -36.18 17.83 -29.98
N GLN A 577 -36.34 18.84 -29.13
CA GLN A 577 -36.82 18.72 -27.76
C GLN A 577 -38.17 18.02 -27.68
N LYS A 578 -39.12 18.44 -28.51
CA LYS A 578 -40.45 17.80 -28.59
C LYS A 578 -40.37 16.34 -29.02
N ARG A 579 -39.47 16.00 -29.94
CA ARG A 579 -39.23 14.62 -30.38
C ARG A 579 -38.63 13.76 -29.29
N LEU A 580 -37.67 14.29 -28.54
CA LEU A 580 -37.07 13.60 -27.40
C LEU A 580 -38.12 13.32 -26.32
N MET A 581 -38.98 14.30 -26.01
CA MET A 581 -40.10 14.11 -25.07
C MET A 581 -41.06 13.03 -25.54
N ALA A 582 -41.32 12.91 -26.83
CA ALA A 582 -42.20 11.86 -27.39
C ALA A 582 -41.56 10.44 -27.35
N CYS A 583 -40.23 10.35 -27.15
CA CYS A 583 -39.51 9.09 -27.06
C CYS A 583 -39.31 8.59 -25.63
N VAL A 584 -39.69 9.38 -24.62
CA VAL A 584 -39.52 9.08 -23.20
C VAL A 584 -40.90 8.97 -22.53
N ASP A 585 -41.04 8.10 -21.55
CA ASP A 585 -42.27 7.99 -20.76
C ASP A 585 -42.53 9.30 -19.98
N TYR A 586 -43.73 9.84 -20.05
CA TYR A 586 -44.13 11.09 -19.40
C TYR A 586 -44.04 11.05 -17.87
N GLN A 587 -43.97 9.85 -17.26
CA GLN A 587 -43.79 9.67 -15.83
C GLN A 587 -42.28 9.57 -15.42
N SER A 588 -41.38 9.54 -16.38
CA SER A 588 -39.95 9.43 -16.15
C SER A 588 -39.33 10.77 -15.68
N PRO A 589 -38.38 10.76 -14.73
CA PRO A 589 -37.61 11.95 -14.40
C PRO A 589 -36.94 12.61 -15.61
N VAL A 590 -36.48 11.82 -16.57
CA VAL A 590 -35.87 12.26 -17.82
C VAL A 590 -36.83 13.10 -18.68
N TYR A 591 -38.14 12.80 -18.65
CA TYR A 591 -39.15 13.60 -19.35
C TYR A 591 -39.23 15.02 -18.76
N VAL A 592 -39.20 15.13 -17.42
CA VAL A 592 -39.26 16.41 -16.72
C VAL A 592 -37.98 17.22 -17.01
N GLU A 593 -36.81 16.58 -17.00
CA GLU A 593 -35.56 17.21 -17.36
C GLU A 593 -35.58 17.81 -18.76
N ILE A 594 -36.00 17.03 -19.77
CA ILE A 594 -36.07 17.49 -21.16
C ILE A 594 -37.11 18.61 -21.32
N ARG A 595 -38.28 18.53 -20.64
CA ARG A 595 -39.33 19.54 -20.69
C ARG A 595 -38.86 20.89 -20.16
N ASP A 596 -38.08 20.87 -19.09
CA ASP A 596 -37.67 22.07 -18.37
C ASP A 596 -36.36 22.70 -18.94
N LEU A 597 -35.72 22.07 -19.94
CA LEU A 597 -34.58 22.64 -20.67
C LEU A 597 -35.02 23.85 -21.51
N SER A 598 -34.19 24.89 -21.51
CA SER A 598 -34.25 25.93 -22.53
C SER A 598 -33.81 25.37 -23.89
N VAL A 599 -34.32 25.96 -24.99
CA VAL A 599 -34.00 25.49 -26.36
C VAL A 599 -32.48 25.48 -26.61
N ASP A 600 -31.77 26.42 -26.01
CA ASP A 600 -30.31 26.58 -26.16
C ASP A 600 -29.50 25.51 -25.39
N GLU A 601 -30.09 24.87 -24.41
CA GLU A 601 -29.48 23.78 -23.61
C GLU A 601 -29.67 22.38 -24.23
N VAL A 602 -30.63 22.24 -25.14
CA VAL A 602 -30.95 20.96 -25.80
C VAL A 602 -29.74 20.31 -26.49
N PRO A 603 -28.89 21.04 -27.23
CA PRO A 603 -27.69 20.47 -27.87
C PRO A 603 -26.74 19.82 -26.86
N SER A 604 -26.46 20.52 -25.77
CA SER A 604 -25.54 20.06 -24.72
C SER A 604 -26.10 18.83 -23.99
N TYR A 605 -27.40 18.82 -23.70
CA TYR A 605 -28.09 17.70 -23.10
C TYR A 605 -28.04 16.45 -23.98
N VAL A 606 -28.32 16.59 -25.27
CA VAL A 606 -28.29 15.48 -26.24
C VAL A 606 -26.88 14.94 -26.43
N LEU A 607 -25.86 15.78 -26.43
CA LEU A 607 -24.46 15.34 -26.49
C LEU A 607 -24.06 14.49 -25.27
N ALA A 608 -24.61 14.80 -24.10
CA ALA A 608 -24.41 14.01 -22.88
C ALA A 608 -25.23 12.71 -22.88
N HIS A 609 -26.34 12.63 -23.65
CA HIS A 609 -27.28 11.51 -23.66
C HIS A 609 -27.50 10.97 -25.09
N LEU A 610 -26.42 10.65 -25.82
CA LEU A 610 -26.47 10.19 -27.23
C LEU A 610 -27.34 8.96 -27.45
N THR A 611 -27.45 8.06 -26.46
CA THR A 611 -28.34 6.86 -26.53
C THR A 611 -29.81 7.20 -26.59
N LEU A 612 -30.22 8.31 -25.97
CA LEU A 612 -31.58 8.82 -26.07
C LEU A 612 -31.86 9.40 -27.48
N TYR A 613 -30.89 10.11 -28.03
CA TYR A 613 -30.94 10.62 -29.40
C TYR A 613 -31.01 9.49 -30.42
N GLU A 614 -30.24 8.44 -30.26
CA GLU A 614 -30.26 7.24 -31.07
C GLU A 614 -31.66 6.57 -31.10
N LYS A 615 -32.30 6.42 -29.93
CA LYS A 615 -33.68 5.92 -29.84
C LYS A 615 -34.66 6.82 -30.57
N CYS A 616 -34.44 8.12 -30.55
CA CYS A 616 -35.31 9.08 -31.24
C CYS A 616 -35.13 9.03 -32.77
N VAL A 617 -33.91 8.81 -33.26
CA VAL A 617 -33.59 8.68 -34.68
C VAL A 617 -34.05 7.34 -35.24
N SER A 618 -33.83 6.23 -34.49
CA SER A 618 -34.22 4.88 -34.93
C SER A 618 -35.74 4.69 -35.03
N ARG A 619 -36.53 5.42 -34.24
CA ARG A 619 -38.01 5.44 -34.39
C ARG A 619 -38.48 6.18 -35.66
N ARG A 620 -37.63 6.89 -36.37
CA ARG A 620 -37.94 7.58 -37.62
C ARG A 620 -37.75 6.67 -38.85
N ALA A 621 -37.04 5.55 -38.68
CA ALA A 621 -36.72 4.60 -39.76
C ALA A 621 -37.77 3.43 -39.86
N ASN A 622 -38.68 3.35 -38.91
CA ASN A 622 -39.87 2.48 -38.91
C ASN A 622 -41.15 3.35 -38.99
#